data_9ef330bb96dd16239d06318bcbaa76f4
#
_entry.id   9ef330bb96dd16239d06318bcbaa76f4
#
_cell.length_a   1.000
_cell.length_b   1.000
_cell.length_c   1.000
_cell.angle_alpha   90.00
_cell.angle_beta   90.00
_cell.angle_gamma   90.00
#
_symmetry.space_group_name_H-M   'P 1'
#
loop_
_entity.id
_entity.type
_entity.pdbx_description
1 polymer ?
#
loop_
_entity_poly.entity_id
_entity_poly.type
_entity_poly.pdbx_seq_one_letter_code
_entity_poly.pdbx_strand_id
1 'polypeptide(L)'
;LCHMADQKGIPRYTGFLSDREQALALAAMNRAQCRFGEFRGGWPGAERRVLCLEPPDSWSEDPVAVLRLRAMAAAGDKTPGHRDYLGSILALGLDRACLGDLLQDPDNPAVTYAFVLQDKTDFIASHLTDAGHCQVRAEFCDAVPDSVLRGPERTLREATVPSLRADSVLAAMMHTSRTLAADAIRAGRVEINHV
;
A
#
# COMPACT_ATOMS: atom_id res chain seq x y z
N LEU A 1 -17.12 -15.43 -0.56
CA LEU A 1 -16.25 -15.49 0.64
C LEU A 1 -17.09 -15.37 1.93
N CYS A 2 -17.91 -14.31 2.12
CA CYS A 2 -18.68 -14.08 3.34
C CYS A 2 -19.56 -15.28 3.71
N HIS A 3 -20.43 -15.75 2.80
CA HIS A 3 -21.26 -16.93 3.03
C HIS A 3 -20.47 -18.22 3.37
N MET A 4 -19.30 -18.38 2.74
CA MET A 4 -18.42 -19.51 3.04
C MET A 4 -17.74 -19.39 4.41
N ALA A 5 -17.38 -18.17 4.83
CA ALA A 5 -16.83 -17.94 6.15
C ALA A 5 -17.88 -18.23 7.24
N ASP A 6 -19.10 -17.68 7.05
CA ASP A 6 -20.22 -17.87 7.95
C ASP A 6 -20.62 -19.34 8.14
N GLN A 7 -20.84 -20.05 7.04
CA GLN A 7 -21.24 -21.46 7.09
C GLN A 7 -20.21 -22.40 7.72
N LYS A 8 -18.92 -22.11 7.53
CA LYS A 8 -17.84 -22.98 8.00
C LYS A 8 -17.24 -22.54 9.34
N GLY A 9 -17.57 -21.33 9.81
CA GLY A 9 -16.94 -20.73 10.99
C GLY A 9 -15.44 -20.52 10.83
N ILE A 10 -14.94 -20.41 9.58
CA ILE A 10 -13.51 -20.32 9.27
C ILE A 10 -13.22 -18.93 8.69
N PRO A 11 -12.24 -18.18 9.26
CA PRO A 11 -11.81 -16.91 8.71
C PRO A 11 -11.40 -16.99 7.24
N ARG A 12 -11.69 -15.92 6.50
CA ARG A 12 -11.34 -15.77 5.09
C ARG A 12 -10.78 -14.39 4.83
N TYR A 13 -9.78 -14.31 3.99
CA TYR A 13 -9.10 -13.09 3.63
C TYR A 13 -9.11 -12.89 2.12
N THR A 14 -9.10 -11.63 1.70
CA THR A 14 -8.73 -11.25 0.33
C THR A 14 -7.22 -11.05 0.25
N GLY A 15 -6.70 -10.74 -0.92
CA GLY A 15 -5.43 -10.03 -1.02
C GLY A 15 -5.60 -8.54 -0.65
N PHE A 16 -4.53 -7.78 -0.78
CA PHE A 16 -4.57 -6.32 -0.62
C PHE A 16 -5.40 -5.68 -1.73
N LEU A 17 -6.39 -4.92 -1.33
CA LEU A 17 -7.33 -4.20 -2.18
C LEU A 17 -6.94 -2.72 -2.28
N SER A 18 -7.03 -2.15 -3.47
CA SER A 18 -7.00 -0.71 -3.70
C SER A 18 -8.26 -0.03 -3.15
N ASP A 19 -8.28 1.29 -3.00
CA ASP A 19 -9.44 2.05 -2.53
C ASP A 19 -10.72 1.71 -3.30
N ARG A 20 -10.63 1.60 -4.63
CA ARG A 20 -11.76 1.22 -5.48
C ARG A 20 -12.25 -0.19 -5.19
N GLU A 21 -11.34 -1.13 -5.03
CA GLU A 21 -11.68 -2.52 -4.70
C GLU A 21 -12.26 -2.63 -3.30
N GLN A 22 -11.75 -1.87 -2.32
CA GLN A 22 -12.32 -1.77 -0.97
C GLN A 22 -13.77 -1.27 -1.02
N ALA A 23 -14.05 -0.21 -1.80
CA ALA A 23 -15.41 0.29 -1.97
C ALA A 23 -16.35 -0.76 -2.60
N LEU A 24 -15.88 -1.50 -3.61
CA LEU A 24 -16.64 -2.58 -4.23
C LEU A 24 -16.85 -3.75 -3.24
N ALA A 25 -15.84 -4.11 -2.48
CA ALA A 25 -15.94 -5.16 -1.46
C ALA A 25 -16.94 -4.78 -0.37
N LEU A 26 -16.92 -3.52 0.12
CA LEU A 26 -17.88 -3.01 1.09
C LEU A 26 -19.33 -3.06 0.54
N ALA A 27 -19.53 -2.64 -0.70
CA ALA A 27 -20.85 -2.73 -1.35
C ALA A 27 -21.33 -4.19 -1.48
N ALA A 28 -20.43 -5.12 -1.79
CA ALA A 28 -20.74 -6.55 -1.86
C ALA A 28 -21.08 -7.14 -0.48
N MET A 29 -20.35 -6.75 0.58
CA MET A 29 -20.65 -7.14 1.95
C MET A 29 -22.04 -6.65 2.38
N ASN A 30 -22.35 -5.38 2.12
CA ASN A 30 -23.66 -4.81 2.46
C ASN A 30 -24.80 -5.54 1.74
N ARG A 31 -24.62 -5.88 0.46
CA ARG A 31 -25.60 -6.67 -0.32
C ARG A 31 -25.79 -8.08 0.23
N ALA A 32 -24.69 -8.69 0.68
CA ALA A 32 -24.70 -10.03 1.29
C ALA A 32 -25.12 -10.00 2.77
N GLN A 33 -25.42 -8.83 3.34
CA GLN A 33 -25.72 -8.63 4.77
C GLN A 33 -24.62 -9.19 5.70
N CYS A 34 -23.37 -9.17 5.25
CA CYS A 34 -22.22 -9.63 6.01
C CYS A 34 -21.88 -8.61 7.11
N ARG A 35 -21.99 -9.03 8.38
CA ARG A 35 -21.78 -8.16 9.55
C ARG A 35 -20.41 -8.30 10.20
N PHE A 36 -19.63 -9.27 9.75
CA PHE A 36 -18.29 -9.54 10.24
C PHE A 36 -17.29 -9.35 9.11
N GLY A 37 -16.72 -8.19 9.01
CA GLY A 37 -15.70 -7.88 8.02
C GLY A 37 -14.99 -6.60 8.40
N GLU A 38 -13.67 -6.64 8.36
CA GLU A 38 -12.81 -5.53 8.71
C GLU A 38 -11.71 -5.38 7.67
N PHE A 39 -11.33 -4.14 7.37
CA PHE A 39 -10.19 -3.85 6.50
C PHE A 39 -8.93 -3.62 7.34
N ARG A 40 -7.90 -4.46 7.13
CA ARG A 40 -6.60 -4.36 7.79
C ARG A 40 -5.50 -4.13 6.77
N GLY A 41 -4.61 -3.18 7.04
CA GLY A 41 -3.48 -2.85 6.17
C GLY A 41 -2.13 -2.91 6.89
N GLY A 42 -2.12 -3.33 8.17
CA GLY A 42 -0.92 -3.42 9.00
C GLY A 42 -0.51 -2.11 9.68
N TRP A 43 -1.13 -0.97 9.33
CA TRP A 43 -0.91 0.32 9.98
C TRP A 43 -2.12 1.26 9.81
N PRO A 44 -2.29 2.29 10.68
CA PRO A 44 -3.51 3.10 10.71
C PRO A 44 -3.79 3.90 9.44
N GLY A 45 -2.75 4.30 8.71
CA GLY A 45 -2.86 5.10 7.47
C GLY A 45 -2.85 4.28 6.18
N ALA A 46 -2.99 2.94 6.26
CA ALA A 46 -2.86 2.06 5.11
C ALA A 46 -3.84 2.42 3.98
N GLU A 47 -3.29 2.59 2.78
CA GLU A 47 -4.07 2.81 1.56
C GLU A 47 -4.58 1.48 1.00
N ARG A 48 -3.70 0.49 0.93
CA ARG A 48 -4.07 -0.87 0.51
C ARG A 48 -4.38 -1.74 1.72
N ARG A 49 -5.54 -2.41 1.69
CA ARG A 49 -6.02 -3.19 2.83
C ARG A 49 -6.56 -4.55 2.42
N VAL A 50 -6.34 -5.51 3.27
CA VAL A 50 -6.95 -6.86 3.19
C VAL A 50 -8.33 -6.79 3.82
N LEU A 51 -9.35 -7.34 3.16
CA LEU A 51 -10.63 -7.57 3.80
C LEU A 51 -10.56 -8.88 4.58
N CYS A 52 -10.67 -8.79 5.89
CA CYS A 52 -10.73 -9.91 6.83
C CYS A 52 -12.20 -10.23 7.12
N LEU A 53 -12.63 -11.43 6.81
CA LEU A 53 -13.96 -11.95 7.11
C LEU A 53 -13.81 -12.99 8.23
N GLU A 54 -13.98 -12.53 9.47
CA GLU A 54 -13.79 -13.33 10.68
C GLU A 54 -15.14 -13.54 11.38
N PRO A 55 -15.74 -14.72 11.22
CA PRO A 55 -16.99 -15.04 11.93
C PRO A 55 -16.81 -14.90 13.45
N PRO A 56 -17.89 -14.62 14.20
CA PRO A 56 -17.85 -14.62 15.67
C PRO A 56 -17.26 -15.94 16.17
N ASP A 57 -16.48 -15.87 17.26
CA ASP A 57 -15.81 -17.01 17.92
C ASP A 57 -14.73 -17.72 17.05
N SER A 58 -14.39 -17.18 15.88
CA SER A 58 -13.23 -17.66 15.12
C SER A 58 -11.96 -16.95 15.57
N TRP A 59 -10.84 -17.67 15.54
CA TRP A 59 -9.51 -17.10 15.77
C TRP A 59 -8.64 -17.27 14.54
N SER A 60 -7.82 -16.26 14.26
CA SER A 60 -6.86 -16.30 13.17
C SER A 60 -5.68 -15.41 13.47
N GLU A 61 -4.55 -15.72 12.86
CA GLU A 61 -3.42 -14.81 12.81
C GLU A 61 -3.72 -13.62 11.90
N ASP A 62 -3.05 -12.49 12.14
CA ASP A 62 -3.17 -11.33 11.25
C ASP A 62 -2.66 -11.72 9.84
N PRO A 63 -3.46 -11.55 8.78
CA PRO A 63 -3.04 -11.88 7.43
C PRO A 63 -1.97 -10.94 6.88
N VAL A 64 -1.66 -9.84 7.58
CA VAL A 64 -0.67 -8.85 7.17
C VAL A 64 0.57 -8.95 8.04
N ALA A 65 1.72 -9.07 7.38
CA ALA A 65 3.04 -9.02 8.00
C ALA A 65 3.87 -7.87 7.46
N VAL A 66 4.96 -7.55 8.13
CA VAL A 66 5.89 -6.50 7.72
C VAL A 66 7.26 -7.07 7.45
N LEU A 67 7.83 -6.71 6.30
CA LEU A 67 9.23 -6.94 5.97
C LEU A 67 9.99 -5.62 6.01
N ARG A 68 11.13 -5.61 6.68
CA ARG A 68 12.12 -4.55 6.60
C ARG A 68 13.06 -4.83 5.44
N LEU A 69 13.04 -3.98 4.43
CA LEU A 69 13.89 -4.05 3.25
C LEU A 69 15.05 -3.06 3.44
N ARG A 70 16.27 -3.56 3.50
CA ARG A 70 17.48 -2.74 3.63
C ARG A 70 18.28 -2.77 2.34
N ALA A 71 18.43 -1.62 1.70
CA ALA A 71 19.33 -1.46 0.56
C ALA A 71 20.79 -1.43 1.03
N MET A 72 21.65 -2.18 0.35
CA MET A 72 23.11 -2.25 0.57
C MET A 72 23.81 -1.25 -0.35
N ALA A 73 23.40 0.02 -0.26
CA ALA A 73 23.97 1.11 -1.05
C ALA A 73 25.25 1.65 -0.40
N ALA A 74 26.27 1.98 -1.21
CA ALA A 74 27.44 2.68 -0.71
C ALA A 74 27.09 4.14 -0.35
N ALA A 75 27.92 4.76 0.46
CA ALA A 75 27.69 6.16 0.84
C ALA A 75 27.72 7.07 -0.41
N GLY A 76 26.59 7.74 -0.68
CA GLY A 76 26.41 8.61 -1.83
C GLY A 76 25.68 7.96 -3.02
N ASP A 77 25.43 6.67 -2.98
CA ASP A 77 24.61 5.99 -3.99
C ASP A 77 23.12 6.30 -3.82
N LYS A 78 22.41 6.27 -4.94
CA LYS A 78 20.95 6.42 -4.92
C LYS A 78 20.31 5.16 -4.35
N THR A 79 19.56 5.32 -3.26
CA THR A 79 18.75 4.23 -2.68
C THR A 79 17.55 3.90 -3.57
N PRO A 80 17.06 2.64 -3.56
CA PRO A 80 15.87 2.26 -4.31
C PRO A 80 14.65 3.03 -3.82
N GLY A 81 13.83 3.47 -4.77
CA GLY A 81 12.55 4.10 -4.47
C GLY A 81 11.38 3.11 -4.48
N HIS A 82 10.18 3.62 -4.23
CA HIS A 82 8.93 2.83 -4.22
C HIS A 82 8.77 1.96 -5.47
N ARG A 83 9.03 2.53 -6.68
CA ARG A 83 8.88 1.80 -7.94
C ARG A 83 9.89 0.67 -8.10
N ASP A 84 11.11 0.85 -7.61
CA ASP A 84 12.16 -0.16 -7.68
C ASP A 84 11.79 -1.37 -6.82
N TYR A 85 11.37 -1.15 -5.57
CA TYR A 85 10.92 -2.22 -4.68
C TYR A 85 9.66 -2.91 -5.22
N LEU A 86 8.65 -2.14 -5.66
CA LEU A 86 7.44 -2.69 -6.23
C LEU A 86 7.75 -3.59 -7.45
N GLY A 87 8.56 -3.08 -8.39
CA GLY A 87 8.95 -3.82 -9.58
C GLY A 87 9.70 -5.10 -9.25
N SER A 88 10.65 -5.06 -8.32
CA SER A 88 11.43 -6.23 -7.93
C SER A 88 10.60 -7.30 -7.22
N ILE A 89 9.67 -6.91 -6.33
CA ILE A 89 8.78 -7.86 -5.66
C ILE A 89 7.83 -8.52 -6.67
N LEU A 90 7.26 -7.76 -7.60
CA LEU A 90 6.39 -8.32 -8.65
C LEU A 90 7.15 -9.20 -9.63
N ALA A 91 8.44 -8.91 -9.89
CA ALA A 91 9.31 -9.74 -10.73
C ALA A 91 9.56 -11.14 -10.14
N LEU A 92 9.32 -11.35 -8.84
CA LEU A 92 9.33 -12.69 -8.23
C LEU A 92 8.14 -13.56 -8.65
N GLY A 93 7.23 -13.03 -9.50
CA GLY A 93 6.02 -13.74 -9.95
C GLY A 93 4.84 -13.61 -9.00
N LEU A 94 4.89 -12.69 -8.06
CA LEU A 94 3.80 -12.42 -7.11
C LEU A 94 2.77 -11.48 -7.72
N ASP A 95 1.49 -11.73 -7.40
CA ASP A 95 0.40 -10.82 -7.74
C ASP A 95 0.49 -9.53 -6.91
N ARG A 96 0.03 -8.40 -7.48
CA ARG A 96 -0.03 -7.11 -6.78
C ARG A 96 -0.88 -7.18 -5.50
N ALA A 97 -1.83 -8.10 -5.45
CA ALA A 97 -2.65 -8.36 -4.27
C ALA A 97 -1.89 -8.98 -3.08
N CYS A 98 -0.66 -9.46 -3.29
CA CYS A 98 0.20 -9.93 -2.20
C CYS A 98 0.91 -8.81 -1.45
N LEU A 99 0.91 -7.57 -2.00
CA LEU A 99 1.66 -6.43 -1.50
C LEU A 99 0.73 -5.25 -1.17
N GLY A 100 0.83 -4.77 0.06
CA GLY A 100 0.21 -3.57 0.59
C GLY A 100 1.03 -2.31 0.28
N ASP A 101 1.22 -1.49 1.30
CA ASP A 101 1.98 -0.25 1.22
C ASP A 101 3.48 -0.50 1.38
N LEU A 102 4.27 0.40 0.79
CA LEU A 102 5.72 0.47 0.94
C LEU A 102 6.06 1.82 1.58
N LEU A 103 6.56 1.79 2.81
CA LEU A 103 6.90 3.00 3.56
C LEU A 103 8.41 3.13 3.71
N GLN A 104 9.00 4.15 3.10
CA GLN A 104 10.42 4.45 3.28
C GLN A 104 10.63 5.12 4.65
N ASP A 105 11.69 4.73 5.33
CA ASP A 105 12.08 5.35 6.60
C ASP A 105 12.57 6.79 6.33
N PRO A 106 11.92 7.82 6.92
CA PRO A 106 12.32 9.21 6.72
C PRO A 106 13.70 9.53 7.30
N ASP A 107 14.12 8.79 8.34
CA ASP A 107 15.39 8.99 9.02
C ASP A 107 16.52 8.16 8.38
N ASN A 108 16.16 7.10 7.63
CA ASN A 108 17.10 6.22 6.95
C ASN A 108 16.59 5.80 5.56
N PRO A 109 16.87 6.56 4.50
CA PRO A 109 16.38 6.25 3.15
C PRO A 109 16.82 4.89 2.57
N ALA A 110 17.80 4.22 3.18
CA ALA A 110 18.20 2.86 2.80
C ALA A 110 17.26 1.78 3.34
N VAL A 111 16.28 2.15 4.19
CA VAL A 111 15.33 1.23 4.79
C VAL A 111 13.93 1.53 4.27
N THR A 112 13.22 0.49 3.87
CA THR A 112 11.81 0.54 3.47
C THR A 112 11.05 -0.58 4.17
N TYR A 113 9.86 -0.30 4.67
CA TYR A 113 8.97 -1.29 5.28
C TYR A 113 7.90 -1.69 4.25
N ALA A 114 7.82 -2.99 3.96
CA ALA A 114 6.86 -3.56 3.02
C ALA A 114 5.79 -4.33 3.80
N PHE A 115 4.53 -3.93 3.64
CA PHE A 115 3.39 -4.66 4.17
C PHE A 115 2.99 -5.73 3.16
N VAL A 116 3.00 -6.99 3.58
CA VAL A 116 2.80 -8.15 2.69
C VAL A 116 1.81 -9.13 3.31
N LEU A 117 1.25 -10.03 2.50
CA LEU A 117 0.49 -11.14 3.05
C LEU A 117 1.42 -12.06 3.86
N GLN A 118 0.96 -12.47 5.04
CA GLN A 118 1.71 -13.30 5.98
C GLN A 118 2.27 -14.57 5.32
N ASP A 119 1.50 -15.24 4.48
CA ASP A 119 1.90 -16.47 3.78
C ASP A 119 2.95 -16.24 2.65
N LYS A 120 3.29 -15.00 2.32
CA LYS A 120 4.31 -14.63 1.32
C LYS A 120 5.61 -14.13 1.93
N THR A 121 5.65 -13.93 3.25
CA THR A 121 6.78 -13.32 3.97
C THR A 121 8.08 -14.06 3.72
N ASP A 122 8.11 -15.38 3.98
CA ASP A 122 9.31 -16.22 3.84
C ASP A 122 9.78 -16.28 2.39
N PHE A 123 8.85 -16.36 1.45
CA PHE A 123 9.17 -16.37 0.03
C PHE A 123 9.83 -15.07 -0.39
N ILE A 124 9.27 -13.91 -0.04
CA ILE A 124 9.85 -12.61 -0.38
C ILE A 124 11.20 -12.43 0.33
N ALA A 125 11.30 -12.76 1.62
CA ALA A 125 12.53 -12.62 2.39
C ALA A 125 13.68 -13.44 1.81
N SER A 126 13.38 -14.62 1.26
CA SER A 126 14.39 -15.53 0.69
C SER A 126 14.79 -15.20 -0.75
N HIS A 127 13.93 -14.55 -1.53
CA HIS A 127 14.13 -14.37 -2.97
C HIS A 127 14.36 -12.92 -3.40
N LEU A 128 13.99 -11.94 -2.56
CA LEU A 128 14.25 -10.52 -2.88
C LEU A 128 15.69 -10.18 -2.57
N THR A 129 16.55 -10.22 -3.57
CA THR A 129 18.01 -9.93 -3.46
C THR A 129 18.36 -8.55 -3.96
N ASP A 130 17.54 -7.96 -4.85
CA ASP A 130 17.86 -6.71 -5.52
C ASP A 130 16.62 -5.83 -5.69
N ALA A 131 16.80 -4.51 -5.66
CA ALA A 131 15.81 -3.54 -6.06
C ALA A 131 16.48 -2.40 -6.84
N GLY A 132 16.03 -2.15 -8.08
CA GLY A 132 16.72 -1.24 -8.99
C GLY A 132 18.16 -1.69 -9.25
N HIS A 133 19.13 -0.88 -8.82
CA HIS A 133 20.57 -1.19 -8.96
C HIS A 133 21.23 -1.59 -7.65
N CYS A 134 20.47 -1.73 -6.56
CA CYS A 134 21.00 -2.01 -5.24
C CYS A 134 20.67 -3.44 -4.83
N GLN A 135 21.64 -4.09 -4.17
CA GLN A 135 21.36 -5.30 -3.40
C GLN A 135 20.47 -4.96 -2.21
N VAL A 136 19.54 -5.85 -1.90
CA VAL A 136 18.58 -5.67 -0.82
C VAL A 136 18.57 -6.89 0.08
N ARG A 137 18.46 -6.65 1.38
CA ARG A 137 18.18 -7.69 2.37
C ARG A 137 16.78 -7.46 2.93
N ALA A 138 15.95 -8.48 2.83
CA ALA A 138 14.61 -8.49 3.39
C ALA A 138 14.59 -9.31 4.68
N GLU A 139 14.06 -8.76 5.75
CA GLU A 139 13.97 -9.40 7.06
C GLU A 139 12.59 -9.18 7.65
N PHE A 140 12.06 -10.17 8.35
CA PHE A 140 10.82 -10.01 9.11
C PHE A 140 10.97 -8.89 10.16
N CYS A 141 9.90 -8.16 10.41
CA CYS A 141 9.89 -7.03 11.32
C CYS A 141 8.62 -7.04 12.17
N ASP A 142 8.79 -7.16 13.50
CA ASP A 142 7.66 -7.19 14.44
C ASP A 142 7.06 -5.80 14.69
N ALA A 143 7.84 -4.74 14.51
CA ALA A 143 7.40 -3.38 14.78
C ALA A 143 8.00 -2.38 13.79
N VAL A 144 7.15 -1.51 13.26
CA VAL A 144 7.56 -0.38 12.41
C VAL A 144 7.72 0.86 13.29
N PRO A 145 8.80 1.64 13.15
CA PRO A 145 8.98 2.86 13.93
C PRO A 145 7.85 3.87 13.73
N ASP A 146 7.46 4.57 14.80
CA ASP A 146 6.41 5.58 14.73
C ASP A 146 6.73 6.73 13.75
N SER A 147 8.01 7.05 13.55
CA SER A 147 8.45 8.05 12.56
C SER A 147 8.03 7.68 11.14
N VAL A 148 8.06 6.38 10.81
CA VAL A 148 7.63 5.84 9.52
C VAL A 148 6.11 5.86 9.39
N LEU A 149 5.39 5.50 10.47
CA LEU A 149 3.92 5.38 10.48
C LEU A 149 3.20 6.75 10.51
N ARG A 150 3.87 7.83 10.87
CA ARG A 150 3.28 9.17 10.85
C ARG A 150 2.92 9.65 9.45
N GLY A 151 3.54 9.07 8.43
CA GLY A 151 3.39 9.51 7.04
C GLY A 151 3.90 10.93 6.80
N PRO A 152 3.84 11.42 5.57
CA PRO A 152 4.21 12.80 5.28
C PRO A 152 3.23 13.76 5.95
N GLU A 153 3.77 14.88 6.47
CA GLU A 153 2.96 15.95 7.06
C GLU A 153 1.98 16.48 6.01
N ARG A 154 0.69 16.34 6.28
CA ARG A 154 -0.38 16.74 5.35
C ARG A 154 -0.82 18.17 5.69
N THR A 155 -0.65 19.09 4.75
CA THR A 155 -1.19 20.46 4.86
C THR A 155 -2.56 20.50 4.20
N LEU A 156 -3.60 20.78 4.97
CA LEU A 156 -4.94 21.04 4.42
C LEU A 156 -4.91 22.37 3.65
N ARG A 157 -5.38 22.35 2.41
CA ARG A 157 -5.55 23.55 1.58
C ARG A 157 -6.98 23.61 1.06
N GLU A 158 -7.60 24.76 1.20
CA GLU A 158 -8.91 25.04 0.65
C GLU A 158 -8.78 25.98 -0.54
N ALA A 159 -9.44 25.69 -1.63
CA ALA A 159 -9.46 26.53 -2.82
C ALA A 159 -10.79 26.37 -3.57
N THR A 160 -11.28 27.48 -4.12
CA THR A 160 -12.43 27.45 -5.03
C THR A 160 -11.95 27.22 -6.45
N VAL A 161 -12.47 26.20 -7.11
CA VAL A 161 -12.13 25.89 -8.50
C VAL A 161 -13.38 26.01 -9.40
N PRO A 162 -13.25 26.48 -10.64
CA PRO A 162 -14.38 26.64 -11.55
C PRO A 162 -14.96 25.29 -12.03
N SER A 163 -14.20 24.23 -11.89
CA SER A 163 -14.63 22.86 -12.22
C SER A 163 -13.74 21.83 -11.52
N LEU A 164 -14.28 20.61 -11.29
CA LEU A 164 -13.55 19.48 -10.73
C LEU A 164 -12.64 18.76 -11.75
N ARG A 165 -12.20 19.44 -12.79
CA ARG A 165 -11.22 18.90 -13.73
C ARG A 165 -9.86 18.81 -13.04
N ALA A 166 -9.11 17.74 -13.32
CA ALA A 166 -7.81 17.49 -12.71
C ALA A 166 -6.81 18.66 -12.90
N ASP A 167 -6.79 19.27 -14.10
CA ASP A 167 -5.97 20.45 -14.40
C ASP A 167 -6.32 21.67 -13.53
N SER A 168 -7.62 21.89 -13.25
CA SER A 168 -8.08 23.01 -12.43
C SER A 168 -7.77 22.80 -10.95
N VAL A 169 -8.02 21.59 -10.46
CA VAL A 169 -7.73 21.23 -9.05
C VAL A 169 -6.23 21.27 -8.79
N LEU A 170 -5.42 20.66 -9.66
CA LEU A 170 -3.97 20.64 -9.53
C LEU A 170 -3.36 22.05 -9.58
N ALA A 171 -3.85 22.90 -10.48
CA ALA A 171 -3.41 24.30 -10.58
C ALA A 171 -3.66 25.07 -9.27
N ALA A 172 -4.83 24.88 -8.66
CA ALA A 172 -5.18 25.50 -7.38
C ALA A 172 -4.33 24.95 -6.22
N MET A 173 -4.14 23.64 -6.15
CA MET A 173 -3.32 23.00 -5.10
C MET A 173 -1.86 23.42 -5.15
N MET A 174 -1.28 23.54 -6.34
CA MET A 174 0.13 23.86 -6.55
C MET A 174 0.40 25.35 -6.78
N HIS A 175 -0.62 26.21 -6.70
CA HIS A 175 -0.51 27.64 -7.00
C HIS A 175 0.17 27.92 -8.37
N THR A 176 -0.22 27.16 -9.39
CA THR A 176 0.35 27.26 -10.74
C THR A 176 -0.72 27.54 -11.79
N SER A 177 -0.31 27.75 -13.05
CA SER A 177 -1.26 27.93 -14.14
C SER A 177 -1.90 26.59 -14.56
N ARG A 178 -3.14 26.65 -15.07
CA ARG A 178 -3.82 25.46 -15.61
C ARG A 178 -3.04 24.81 -16.78
N THR A 179 -2.31 25.62 -17.56
CA THR A 179 -1.47 25.11 -18.66
C THR A 179 -0.35 24.23 -18.10
N LEU A 180 0.39 24.72 -17.09
CA LEU A 180 1.45 23.94 -16.45
C LEU A 180 0.92 22.68 -15.75
N ALA A 181 -0.23 22.76 -15.11
CA ALA A 181 -0.90 21.61 -14.52
C ALA A 181 -1.30 20.57 -15.58
N ALA A 182 -1.88 21.00 -16.70
CA ALA A 182 -2.24 20.14 -17.81
C ALA A 182 -1.00 19.48 -18.47
N ASP A 183 0.11 20.20 -18.57
CA ASP A 183 1.38 19.67 -19.08
C ASP A 183 1.98 18.63 -18.14
N ALA A 184 1.87 18.85 -16.83
CA ALA A 184 2.30 17.86 -15.83
C ALA A 184 1.49 16.56 -15.90
N ILE A 185 0.17 16.67 -16.10
CA ILE A 185 -0.71 15.51 -16.29
C ILE A 185 -0.36 14.76 -17.58
N ARG A 186 -0.22 15.46 -18.73
CA ARG A 186 0.17 14.84 -19.99
C ARG A 186 1.55 14.16 -19.94
N ALA A 187 2.46 14.72 -19.18
CA ALA A 187 3.79 14.16 -18.97
C ALA A 187 3.82 12.95 -17.99
N GLY A 188 2.66 12.50 -17.47
CA GLY A 188 2.57 11.38 -16.51
C GLY A 188 3.23 11.66 -15.17
N ARG A 189 3.37 12.95 -14.80
CA ARG A 189 3.95 13.35 -13.50
C ARG A 189 2.91 13.47 -12.38
N VAL A 190 1.65 13.22 -12.69
CA VAL A 190 0.52 13.31 -11.76
C VAL A 190 -0.21 11.98 -11.80
N GLU A 191 -0.36 11.40 -10.65
CA GLU A 191 -1.16 10.18 -10.46
C GLU A 191 -2.38 10.53 -9.59
N ILE A 192 -3.54 10.00 -9.95
CA ILE A 192 -4.77 10.12 -9.18
C ILE A 192 -5.16 8.70 -8.80
N ASN A 193 -5.17 8.37 -7.50
CA ASN A 193 -5.47 7.03 -7.00
C ASN A 193 -4.58 5.95 -7.67
N HIS A 194 -3.28 6.26 -7.83
CA HIS A 194 -2.28 5.36 -8.45
C HIS A 194 -2.55 4.98 -9.93
N VAL A 195 -3.26 5.83 -10.66
CA VAL A 195 -3.54 5.71 -12.10
C VAL A 195 -3.01 6.92 -12.86
#